data_97899c3d860441b3221281b8cf9fb4e5
#
_entry.id   97899c3d860441b3221281b8cf9fb4e5
#
_cell.length_a   1.000
_cell.length_b   1.000
_cell.length_c   1.000
_cell.angle_alpha   90.00
_cell.angle_beta   90.00
_cell.angle_gamma   90.00
#
_symmetry.space_group_name_H-M   'P 1'
#
loop_
_entity.id
_entity.type
_entity.pdbx_description
1 polymer ?
#
loop_
_entity_poly.entity_id
_entity_poly.type
_entity_poly.pdbx_seq_one_letter_code
_entity_poly.pdbx_strand_id
1 'polypeptide(L)'
;HEGYPDHMYQYTYYLNTHPNPIRKACECLGYVEGWASYVENMSYSYCGFSEDLAEVLRLNNSTFALNLYCRLDLGIHYEGWSLEKTKEFLKTYLDLDDETLQTIYEDVLFNPTNYMVYGIGMDEIQELKTNAQDNLGESFDIKEFHREFLDLGPAPFPVIRKYMPETSVQETTDETK
;
A
#
# COMPACT_ATOMS: atom_id res chain seq x y z
N HIS A 1 4.14 10.63 -5.93
CA HIS A 1 3.53 9.35 -6.34
C HIS A 1 3.93 8.95 -7.76
N GLU A 2 3.73 9.79 -8.77
CA GLU A 2 4.06 9.51 -10.18
C GLU A 2 5.56 9.63 -10.51
N GLY A 3 6.30 10.34 -9.68
CA GLY A 3 7.67 10.75 -9.95
C GLY A 3 8.73 9.79 -9.48
N TYR A 4 9.88 10.40 -9.12
CA TYR A 4 10.99 9.71 -8.48
C TYR A 4 10.97 10.03 -6.97
N PRO A 5 11.02 9.02 -6.09
CA PRO A 5 11.43 7.62 -6.29
C PRO A 5 10.29 6.60 -6.51
N ASP A 6 9.08 7.02 -6.81
CA ASP A 6 7.90 6.16 -6.84
C ASP A 6 7.76 5.40 -8.18
N HIS A 7 6.66 5.58 -8.93
CA HIS A 7 6.39 4.80 -10.16
C HIS A 7 7.50 4.88 -11.19
N MET A 8 8.02 6.09 -11.45
CA MET A 8 9.07 6.26 -12.47
C MET A 8 10.35 5.49 -12.11
N TYR A 9 10.74 5.49 -10.85
CA TYR A 9 11.90 4.72 -10.38
C TYR A 9 11.61 3.22 -10.41
N GLN A 10 10.49 2.78 -9.83
CA GLN A 10 10.08 1.38 -9.77
C GLN A 10 10.10 0.75 -11.17
N TYR A 11 9.43 1.39 -12.13
CA TYR A 11 9.33 0.87 -13.49
C TYR A 11 10.68 0.85 -14.20
N THR A 12 11.45 1.95 -14.11
CA THR A 12 12.77 2.06 -14.73
C THR A 12 13.74 1.04 -14.13
N TYR A 13 13.71 0.89 -12.80
CA TYR A 13 14.52 -0.11 -12.10
C TYR A 13 14.22 -1.51 -12.62
N TYR A 14 12.93 -1.90 -12.60
CA TYR A 14 12.50 -3.22 -13.04
C TYR A 14 12.89 -3.53 -14.48
N LEU A 15 12.73 -2.59 -15.41
CA LEU A 15 13.15 -2.80 -16.80
C LEU A 15 14.67 -3.03 -16.92
N ASN A 16 15.48 -2.37 -16.07
CA ASN A 16 16.93 -2.53 -16.06
C ASN A 16 17.41 -3.87 -15.45
N THR A 17 16.55 -4.60 -14.75
CA THR A 17 16.85 -5.99 -14.33
C THR A 17 16.78 -6.98 -15.49
N HIS A 18 16.41 -6.53 -16.69
CA HIS A 18 16.21 -7.36 -17.89
C HIS A 18 15.26 -8.55 -17.66
N PRO A 19 14.05 -8.33 -17.15
CA PRO A 19 13.13 -9.40 -16.83
C PRO A 19 12.73 -10.20 -18.06
N ASN A 20 12.37 -11.46 -17.83
CA ASN A 20 11.81 -12.31 -18.90
C ASN A 20 10.61 -11.60 -19.56
N PRO A 21 10.49 -11.61 -20.90
CA PRO A 21 9.40 -10.92 -21.61
C PRO A 21 7.99 -11.20 -21.07
N ILE A 22 7.71 -12.44 -20.63
CA ILE A 22 6.42 -12.78 -20.02
C ILE A 22 6.14 -11.98 -18.75
N ARG A 23 7.17 -11.70 -17.96
CA ARG A 23 7.06 -10.92 -16.72
C ARG A 23 6.70 -9.46 -16.98
N LYS A 24 7.06 -8.92 -18.14
CA LYS A 24 6.67 -7.54 -18.54
C LYS A 24 5.18 -7.41 -18.87
N ALA A 25 4.53 -8.52 -19.18
CA ALA A 25 3.09 -8.58 -19.44
C ALA A 25 2.27 -8.91 -18.18
N CYS A 26 2.93 -9.22 -17.06
CA CYS A 26 2.27 -9.47 -15.77
C CYS A 26 2.07 -8.16 -15.04
N GLU A 27 0.83 -7.74 -14.91
CA GLU A 27 0.46 -6.62 -14.06
C GLU A 27 0.06 -7.12 -12.67
N CYS A 28 0.51 -6.43 -11.64
CA CYS A 28 0.08 -6.65 -10.27
C CYS A 28 -0.09 -5.28 -9.61
N LEU A 29 -1.28 -4.71 -9.73
CA LEU A 29 -1.57 -3.34 -9.29
C LEU A 29 -1.28 -3.15 -7.79
N GLY A 30 -1.58 -4.13 -6.95
CA GLY A 30 -1.23 -4.05 -5.52
C GLY A 30 0.27 -3.89 -5.27
N TYR A 31 1.14 -4.52 -6.09
CA TYR A 31 2.58 -4.31 -6.04
C TYR A 31 2.96 -2.91 -6.53
N VAL A 32 2.37 -2.45 -7.64
CA VAL A 32 2.73 -1.19 -8.29
C VAL A 32 2.28 0.01 -7.46
N GLU A 33 0.99 0.09 -7.17
CA GLU A 33 0.39 1.18 -6.41
C GLU A 33 0.77 1.14 -4.93
N GLY A 34 0.90 -0.07 -4.38
CA GLY A 34 1.37 -0.27 -3.02
C GLY A 34 2.78 0.27 -2.81
N TRP A 35 3.70 0.04 -3.75
CA TRP A 35 5.05 0.62 -3.69
C TRP A 35 5.02 2.14 -3.70
N ALA A 36 4.30 2.75 -4.65
CA ALA A 36 4.23 4.20 -4.74
C ALA A 36 3.63 4.81 -3.46
N SER A 37 2.52 4.25 -2.96
CA SER A 37 1.91 4.69 -1.70
C SER A 37 2.83 4.51 -0.49
N TYR A 38 3.59 3.39 -0.44
CA TYR A 38 4.57 3.13 0.61
C TYR A 38 5.72 4.15 0.59
N VAL A 39 6.28 4.42 -0.59
CA VAL A 39 7.40 5.37 -0.73
C VAL A 39 6.94 6.80 -0.52
N GLU A 40 5.77 7.18 -1.02
CA GLU A 40 5.14 8.47 -0.73
C GLU A 40 5.01 8.68 0.78
N ASN A 41 4.44 7.71 1.49
CA ASN A 41 4.30 7.76 2.95
C ASN A 41 5.66 7.93 3.65
N MET A 42 6.68 7.18 3.21
CA MET A 42 8.03 7.28 3.75
C MET A 42 8.68 8.63 3.43
N SER A 43 8.41 9.21 2.27
CA SER A 43 9.06 10.43 1.77
C SER A 43 8.84 11.65 2.67
N TYR A 44 7.72 11.73 3.37
CA TYR A 44 7.43 12.83 4.30
C TYR A 44 8.51 13.01 5.37
N SER A 45 9.22 11.94 5.74
CA SER A 45 10.35 12.00 6.67
C SER A 45 11.60 12.63 6.08
N TYR A 46 11.69 12.76 4.76
CA TYR A 46 12.87 13.28 4.04
C TYR A 46 12.64 14.66 3.41
N CYS A 47 11.43 15.21 3.49
CA CYS A 47 11.07 16.51 2.89
C CYS A 47 11.53 17.73 3.71
N GLY A 48 12.26 17.54 4.81
CA GLY A 48 12.71 18.63 5.66
C GLY A 48 11.61 19.25 6.53
N PHE A 49 10.47 18.59 6.65
CA PHE A 49 9.42 18.95 7.61
C PHE A 49 9.85 18.65 9.06
N SER A 50 9.19 19.30 10.03
CA SER A 50 9.30 18.81 11.41
C SER A 50 8.70 17.40 11.51
N GLU A 51 9.18 16.63 12.49
CA GLU A 51 8.71 15.26 12.70
C GLU A 51 7.19 15.19 12.92
N ASP A 52 6.64 16.11 13.72
CA ASP A 52 5.20 16.22 13.97
C ASP A 52 4.41 16.48 12.67
N LEU A 53 4.89 17.39 11.80
CA LEU A 53 4.23 17.69 10.53
C LEU A 53 4.32 16.50 9.57
N ALA A 54 5.47 15.84 9.49
CA ALA A 54 5.65 14.65 8.67
C ALA A 54 4.70 13.52 9.11
N GLU A 55 4.51 13.33 10.42
CA GLU A 55 3.56 12.36 10.98
C GLU A 55 2.11 12.70 10.62
N VAL A 56 1.71 13.97 10.81
CA VAL A 56 0.36 14.42 10.43
C VAL A 56 0.09 14.21 8.94
N LEU A 57 1.05 14.50 8.07
CA LEU A 57 0.90 14.29 6.63
C LEU A 57 0.78 12.81 6.28
N ARG A 58 1.61 11.95 6.88
CA ARG A 58 1.49 10.49 6.71
C ARG A 58 0.13 9.97 7.13
N LEU A 59 -0.33 10.39 8.32
CA LEU A 59 -1.62 9.93 8.84
C LEU A 59 -2.80 10.40 7.99
N ASN A 60 -2.81 11.66 7.57
CA ASN A 60 -3.96 12.21 6.84
C ASN A 60 -3.97 11.80 5.36
N ASN A 61 -2.86 11.92 4.64
CA ASN A 61 -2.85 11.77 3.19
C ASN A 61 -2.77 10.30 2.77
N SER A 62 -1.98 9.49 3.46
CA SER A 62 -1.82 8.09 3.09
C SER A 62 -2.72 7.19 3.95
N THR A 63 -2.50 7.14 5.26
CA THR A 63 -3.15 6.13 6.10
C THR A 63 -4.66 6.39 6.21
N PHE A 64 -5.08 7.60 6.60
CA PHE A 64 -6.51 7.87 6.80
C PHE A 64 -7.28 7.85 5.48
N ALA A 65 -6.82 8.56 4.46
CA ALA A 65 -7.53 8.66 3.19
C ALA A 65 -7.66 7.28 2.52
N LEU A 66 -6.57 6.53 2.38
CA LEU A 66 -6.60 5.21 1.75
C LEU A 66 -7.44 4.21 2.52
N ASN A 67 -7.33 4.17 3.85
CA ASN A 67 -8.15 3.28 4.67
C ASN A 67 -9.64 3.64 4.62
N LEU A 68 -9.98 4.93 4.54
CA LEU A 68 -11.35 5.38 4.37
C LEU A 68 -11.93 4.85 3.06
N TYR A 69 -11.21 5.02 1.94
CA TYR A 69 -11.65 4.53 0.64
C TYR A 69 -11.70 2.99 0.58
N CYS A 70 -10.74 2.27 1.18
CA CYS A 70 -10.82 0.81 1.31
C CYS A 70 -12.07 0.39 2.09
N ARG A 71 -12.42 1.11 3.16
CA ARG A 71 -13.63 0.83 3.94
C ARG A 71 -14.91 1.10 3.15
N LEU A 72 -14.92 2.16 2.32
CA LEU A 72 -16.05 2.44 1.43
C LEU A 72 -16.22 1.34 0.38
N ASP A 73 -15.13 0.91 -0.24
CA ASP A 73 -15.14 -0.15 -1.24
C ASP A 73 -15.76 -1.44 -0.68
N LEU A 74 -15.30 -1.89 0.47
CA LEU A 74 -15.88 -3.04 1.18
C LEU A 74 -17.34 -2.80 1.54
N GLY A 75 -17.68 -1.61 2.03
CA GLY A 75 -19.04 -1.25 2.39
C GLY A 75 -19.99 -1.32 1.20
N ILE A 76 -19.61 -0.75 0.09
CA ILE A 76 -20.44 -0.65 -1.11
C ILE A 76 -20.53 -2.01 -1.81
N HIS A 77 -19.39 -2.65 -2.09
CA HIS A 77 -19.34 -3.82 -2.96
C HIS A 77 -19.56 -5.15 -2.24
N TYR A 78 -19.16 -5.25 -0.98
CA TYR A 78 -19.31 -6.50 -0.21
C TYR A 78 -20.51 -6.46 0.75
N GLU A 79 -20.69 -5.32 1.45
CA GLU A 79 -21.78 -5.19 2.44
C GLU A 79 -23.06 -4.60 1.85
N GLY A 80 -23.04 -4.10 0.60
CA GLY A 80 -24.21 -3.56 -0.11
C GLY A 80 -24.69 -2.21 0.44
N TRP A 81 -23.76 -1.33 0.81
CA TRP A 81 -24.14 0.00 1.30
C TRP A 81 -24.82 0.84 0.23
N SER A 82 -25.95 1.44 0.61
CA SER A 82 -26.62 2.45 -0.20
C SER A 82 -25.89 3.81 -0.12
N LEU A 83 -26.26 4.72 -1.03
CA LEU A 83 -25.78 6.10 -0.98
C LEU A 83 -26.04 6.77 0.38
N GLU A 84 -27.24 6.56 0.97
CA GLU A 84 -27.59 7.16 2.25
C GLU A 84 -26.71 6.62 3.38
N LYS A 85 -26.49 5.31 3.41
CA LYS A 85 -25.61 4.69 4.41
C LYS A 85 -24.17 5.14 4.25
N THR A 86 -23.71 5.28 3.02
CA THR A 86 -22.34 5.78 2.74
C THR A 86 -22.18 7.23 3.17
N LYS A 87 -23.18 8.10 2.88
CA LYS A 87 -23.18 9.50 3.34
C LYS A 87 -23.18 9.59 4.87
N GLU A 88 -24.00 8.79 5.53
CA GLU A 88 -24.04 8.73 7.01
C GLU A 88 -22.67 8.35 7.58
N PHE A 89 -22.02 7.32 7.03
CA PHE A 89 -20.70 6.90 7.43
C PHE A 89 -19.65 8.00 7.20
N LEU A 90 -19.61 8.59 6.01
CA LEU A 90 -18.64 9.65 5.67
C LEU A 90 -18.77 10.88 6.56
N LYS A 91 -20.00 11.30 6.90
CA LYS A 91 -20.26 12.43 7.81
C LYS A 91 -19.72 12.24 9.22
N THR A 92 -19.36 11.02 9.62
CA THR A 92 -18.68 10.78 10.90
C THR A 92 -17.21 11.23 10.89
N TYR A 93 -16.62 11.36 9.71
CA TYR A 93 -15.20 11.67 9.52
C TYR A 93 -14.95 12.98 8.77
N LEU A 94 -15.85 13.36 7.87
CA LEU A 94 -15.67 14.45 6.93
C LEU A 94 -16.84 15.45 7.02
N ASP A 95 -16.51 16.73 7.06
CA ASP A 95 -17.47 17.81 6.96
C ASP A 95 -17.57 18.29 5.49
N LEU A 96 -18.34 17.54 4.70
CA LEU A 96 -18.52 17.77 3.26
C LEU A 96 -20.02 17.90 2.93
N ASP A 97 -20.33 18.65 1.87
CA ASP A 97 -21.69 18.77 1.37
C ASP A 97 -22.20 17.46 0.73
N ASP A 98 -23.49 17.36 0.58
CA ASP A 98 -24.18 16.17 0.09
C ASP A 98 -23.83 15.82 -1.37
N GLU A 99 -23.49 16.81 -2.20
CA GLU A 99 -23.10 16.60 -3.60
C GLU A 99 -21.70 15.98 -3.68
N THR A 100 -20.77 16.48 -2.89
CA THR A 100 -19.42 15.92 -2.77
C THR A 100 -19.45 14.48 -2.21
N LEU A 101 -20.26 14.22 -1.19
CA LEU A 101 -20.42 12.87 -0.62
C LEU A 101 -21.03 11.89 -1.64
N GLN A 102 -21.95 12.35 -2.47
CA GLN A 102 -22.50 11.55 -3.57
C GLN A 102 -21.44 11.24 -4.63
N THR A 103 -20.62 12.23 -5.00
CA THR A 103 -19.52 12.04 -5.96
C THR A 103 -18.53 10.98 -5.46
N ILE A 104 -18.17 11.01 -4.18
CA ILE A 104 -17.31 9.99 -3.59
C ILE A 104 -17.95 8.58 -3.67
N TYR A 105 -19.25 8.49 -3.36
CA TYR A 105 -19.96 7.21 -3.47
C TYR A 105 -19.96 6.67 -4.90
N GLU A 106 -20.28 7.52 -5.88
CA GLU A 106 -20.33 7.15 -7.30
C GLU A 106 -18.95 6.76 -7.82
N ASP A 107 -17.90 7.48 -7.43
CA ASP A 107 -16.53 7.16 -7.81
C ASP A 107 -16.12 5.75 -7.33
N VAL A 108 -16.37 5.43 -6.05
CA VAL A 108 -16.08 4.09 -5.52
C VAL A 108 -16.98 3.04 -6.16
N LEU A 109 -18.27 3.34 -6.36
CA LEU A 109 -19.24 2.40 -6.95
C LEU A 109 -18.84 1.99 -8.38
N PHE A 110 -18.34 2.91 -9.18
CA PHE A 110 -17.96 2.65 -10.56
C PHE A 110 -16.52 2.12 -10.72
N ASN A 111 -15.71 2.17 -9.66
CA ASN A 111 -14.33 1.74 -9.66
C ASN A 111 -14.04 0.71 -8.55
N PRO A 112 -14.66 -0.49 -8.59
CA PRO A 112 -14.49 -1.50 -7.55
C PRO A 112 -13.02 -1.92 -7.42
N THR A 113 -12.55 -2.02 -6.17
CA THR A 113 -11.17 -2.38 -5.78
C THR A 113 -10.08 -1.38 -6.15
N ASN A 114 -10.41 -0.28 -6.83
CA ASN A 114 -9.41 0.69 -7.29
C ASN A 114 -8.56 1.23 -6.14
N TYR A 115 -9.17 1.65 -5.04
CA TYR A 115 -8.45 2.20 -3.90
C TYR A 115 -7.79 1.12 -3.00
N MET A 116 -8.28 -0.11 -3.09
CA MET A 116 -7.72 -1.23 -2.32
C MET A 116 -6.30 -1.58 -2.76
N VAL A 117 -5.97 -1.42 -4.04
CA VAL A 117 -4.61 -1.70 -4.54
C VAL A 117 -3.57 -0.75 -3.94
N TYR A 118 -3.95 0.49 -3.64
CA TYR A 118 -3.11 1.48 -2.96
C TYR A 118 -2.98 1.16 -1.47
N GLY A 119 -4.09 1.14 -0.73
CA GLY A 119 -4.11 1.00 0.72
C GLY A 119 -3.60 -0.36 1.17
N ILE A 120 -4.21 -1.44 0.68
CA ILE A 120 -3.79 -2.80 1.03
C ILE A 120 -2.39 -3.10 0.49
N GLY A 121 -2.07 -2.62 -0.73
CA GLY A 121 -0.72 -2.78 -1.28
C GLY A 121 0.36 -2.13 -0.41
N MET A 122 0.11 -0.92 0.09
CA MET A 122 0.99 -0.23 1.04
C MET A 122 1.14 -1.02 2.35
N ASP A 123 0.03 -1.48 2.92
CA ASP A 123 0.03 -2.24 4.17
C ASP A 123 0.79 -3.55 4.04
N GLU A 124 0.63 -4.27 2.93
CA GLU A 124 1.37 -5.49 2.61
C GLU A 124 2.89 -5.25 2.57
N ILE A 125 3.35 -4.16 1.94
CA ILE A 125 4.78 -3.82 1.89
C ILE A 125 5.29 -3.41 3.27
N GLN A 126 4.49 -2.66 4.03
CA GLN A 126 4.85 -2.28 5.39
C GLN A 126 4.97 -3.50 6.32
N GLU A 127 4.08 -4.50 6.15
CA GLU A 127 4.15 -5.77 6.87
C GLU A 127 5.41 -6.56 6.50
N LEU A 128 5.71 -6.68 5.19
CA LEU A 128 6.94 -7.33 4.72
C LEU A 128 8.18 -6.69 5.35
N LYS A 129 8.24 -5.35 5.37
CA LYS A 129 9.35 -4.62 5.99
C LYS A 129 9.44 -4.88 7.48
N THR A 130 8.32 -4.83 8.20
CA THR A 130 8.28 -5.08 9.65
C THR A 130 8.78 -6.48 9.97
N ASN A 131 8.29 -7.49 9.25
CA ASN A 131 8.73 -8.87 9.43
C ASN A 131 10.24 -9.03 9.14
N ALA A 132 10.76 -8.38 8.09
CA ALA A 132 12.19 -8.40 7.80
C ALA A 132 13.00 -7.72 8.93
N GLN A 133 12.52 -6.61 9.47
CA GLN A 133 13.15 -5.93 10.62
C GLN A 133 13.20 -6.85 11.85
N ASP A 134 12.10 -7.51 12.15
CA ASP A 134 11.99 -8.41 13.31
C ASP A 134 12.89 -9.65 13.15
N ASN A 135 12.96 -10.20 11.94
CA ASN A 135 13.75 -11.42 11.66
C ASN A 135 15.25 -11.15 11.57
N LEU A 136 15.66 -10.02 11.00
CA LEU A 136 17.07 -9.66 10.78
C LEU A 136 17.67 -8.83 11.93
N GLY A 137 16.84 -8.20 12.76
CA GLY A 137 17.28 -7.38 13.88
C GLY A 137 18.30 -6.31 13.46
N GLU A 138 19.49 -6.32 14.07
CA GLU A 138 20.56 -5.35 13.77
C GLU A 138 21.15 -5.52 12.36
N SER A 139 20.88 -6.63 11.68
CA SER A 139 21.34 -6.86 10.30
C SER A 139 20.38 -6.31 9.24
N PHE A 140 19.23 -5.74 9.64
CA PHE A 140 18.29 -5.17 8.69
C PHE A 140 18.85 -3.91 8.02
N ASP A 141 18.83 -3.92 6.68
CA ASP A 141 19.15 -2.74 5.86
C ASP A 141 17.97 -2.39 4.95
N ILE A 142 17.42 -1.21 5.11
CA ILE A 142 16.26 -0.73 4.34
C ILE A 142 16.52 -0.67 2.83
N LYS A 143 17.76 -0.37 2.41
CA LYS A 143 18.11 -0.28 1.00
C LYS A 143 18.19 -1.68 0.39
N GLU A 144 18.68 -2.64 1.14
CA GLU A 144 18.73 -4.04 0.72
C GLU A 144 17.32 -4.61 0.60
N PHE A 145 16.45 -4.36 1.59
CA PHE A 145 15.03 -4.72 1.52
C PHE A 145 14.35 -4.15 0.27
N HIS A 146 14.54 -2.85 -0.01
CA HIS A 146 13.97 -2.22 -1.20
C HIS A 146 14.54 -2.81 -2.49
N ARG A 147 15.85 -3.08 -2.52
CA ARG A 147 16.52 -3.69 -3.68
C ARG A 147 15.92 -5.06 -3.99
N GLU A 148 15.82 -5.92 -2.99
CA GLU A 148 15.27 -7.28 -3.16
C GLU A 148 13.81 -7.25 -3.60
N PHE A 149 13.00 -6.38 -3.01
CA PHE A 149 11.61 -6.19 -3.41
C PHE A 149 11.49 -5.76 -4.88
N LEU A 150 12.28 -4.80 -5.32
CA LEU A 150 12.28 -4.30 -6.69
C LEU A 150 12.91 -5.29 -7.69
N ASP A 151 13.92 -6.06 -7.30
CA ASP A 151 14.54 -7.11 -8.12
C ASP A 151 13.53 -8.23 -8.44
N LEU A 152 12.65 -8.57 -7.51
CA LEU A 152 11.56 -9.52 -7.75
C LEU A 152 10.60 -9.00 -8.81
N GLY A 153 10.32 -7.70 -8.81
CA GLY A 153 9.37 -7.08 -9.72
C GLY A 153 7.91 -7.49 -9.46
N PRO A 154 6.97 -7.03 -10.31
CA PRO A 154 5.53 -7.21 -10.09
C PRO A 154 5.14 -8.67 -9.88
N ALA A 155 4.56 -8.96 -8.71
CA ALA A 155 4.04 -10.27 -8.34
C ALA A 155 2.99 -10.13 -7.23
N PRO A 156 2.06 -11.09 -7.08
CA PRO A 156 1.18 -11.15 -5.91
C PRO A 156 1.98 -11.32 -4.62
N PHE A 157 1.55 -10.70 -3.53
CA PHE A 157 2.26 -10.74 -2.24
C PHE A 157 2.57 -12.15 -1.69
N PRO A 158 1.70 -13.16 -1.84
CA PRO A 158 2.06 -14.53 -1.46
C PRO A 158 3.28 -15.09 -2.23
N VAL A 159 3.49 -14.62 -3.47
CA VAL A 159 4.67 -14.99 -4.26
C VAL A 159 5.89 -14.23 -3.74
N ILE A 160 5.74 -12.93 -3.45
CA ILE A 160 6.82 -12.11 -2.87
C ILE A 160 7.31 -12.74 -1.57
N ARG A 161 6.43 -13.06 -0.64
CA ARG A 161 6.78 -13.73 0.64
C ARG A 161 7.56 -15.03 0.44
N LYS A 162 7.24 -15.78 -0.61
CA LYS A 162 7.96 -17.02 -0.92
C LYS A 162 9.41 -16.79 -1.34
N TYR A 163 9.71 -15.69 -1.99
CA TYR A 163 11.04 -15.39 -2.54
C TYR A 163 11.82 -14.34 -1.73
N MET A 164 11.21 -13.78 -0.70
CA MET A 164 11.82 -12.97 0.35
C MET A 164 11.52 -13.62 1.72
N PRO A 165 12.15 -14.74 2.05
CA PRO A 165 11.80 -15.55 3.24
C PRO A 165 11.98 -14.79 4.56
N GLU A 166 12.87 -13.82 4.63
CA GLU A 166 13.07 -12.94 5.79
C GLU A 166 11.85 -12.06 6.08
N THR A 167 10.93 -11.89 5.11
CA THR A 167 9.69 -11.13 5.29
C THR A 167 8.53 -11.98 5.81
N SER A 168 8.73 -13.29 5.98
CA SER A 168 7.71 -14.21 6.49
C SER A 168 7.65 -14.15 8.01
N VAL A 169 6.44 -14.22 8.56
CA VAL A 169 6.25 -14.37 10.01
C VAL A 169 6.89 -15.69 10.46
N GLN A 170 7.79 -15.64 11.43
CA GLN A 170 8.31 -16.85 12.04
C GLN A 170 7.18 -17.50 12.85
N GLU A 171 6.76 -18.69 12.44
CA GLU A 171 5.92 -19.52 13.29
C GLU A 171 6.74 -19.85 14.54
N THR A 172 6.36 -19.25 15.67
CA THR A 172 6.85 -19.72 16.97
C THR A 172 6.31 -21.13 17.14
N THR A 173 7.14 -22.13 16.84
CA THR A 173 6.87 -23.50 17.26
C THR A 173 6.94 -23.50 18.79
N ASP A 174 5.77 -23.37 19.40
CA ASP A 174 5.61 -23.58 20.84
C ASP A 174 5.76 -25.08 21.08
N GLU A 175 7.01 -25.56 21.10
CA GLU A 175 7.36 -26.89 21.59
C GLU A 175 7.32 -26.89 23.11
N THR A 176 6.12 -26.72 23.67
CA THR A 176 5.84 -27.13 25.05
C THR A 176 5.19 -28.50 25.02
N LYS A 177 6.01 -29.49 25.13
CA LYS A 177 5.62 -30.82 25.68
C LYS A 177 6.04 -30.92 27.12
#